data_6f0d0112fd50393b872909f2b4de1a53
#
_entry.id   6f0d0112fd50393b872909f2b4de1a53
#
_cell.length_a   1.000
_cell.length_b   1.000
_cell.length_c   1.000
_cell.angle_alpha   90.00
_cell.angle_beta   90.00
_cell.angle_gamma   90.00
#
_symmetry.space_group_name_H-M   'P 1'
#
loop_
_entity.id
_entity.type
_entity.pdbx_description
1 polymer ?
#
loop_
_entity_poly.entity_id
_entity_poly.type
_entity_poly.pdbx_seq_one_letter_code
_entity_poly.pdbx_strand_id
1 'polypeptide(L)'
;MGRSAPMLESEVEALRVVAKEKLPRMLAAAAERTGLHYRRVTVRKTHSRWGSCTREGNISLSLYLATLPDELIDYVCVHELCHTVHPNHSADFHAFVNHHLGGKEKTLAAKLRTYHPGRKRKEG
;
A
#
# COMPACT_ATOMS: atom_id res chain seq x y z
N MET A 1 16.41 22.84 -0.43
CA MET A 1 16.11 22.43 -0.09
C MET A 1 15.12 21.58 0.26
N GLY A 2 14.83 20.86 0.28
CA GLY A 2 14.12 19.93 0.89
C GLY A 2 12.79 19.47 0.43
N ARG A 3 12.21 20.05 -0.52
CA ARG A 3 10.93 19.57 -0.97
C ARG A 3 11.05 18.47 -1.98
N SER A 4 10.21 17.43 -1.83
CA SER A 4 10.09 16.41 -2.86
C SER A 4 9.47 17.01 -4.10
N ALA A 5 9.98 16.68 -5.27
CA ALA A 5 9.42 17.16 -6.52
C ALA A 5 8.18 16.31 -6.88
N PRO A 6 7.14 16.92 -7.48
CA PRO A 6 6.05 16.13 -8.03
C PRO A 6 6.52 15.34 -9.24
N MET A 7 5.86 14.23 -9.50
CA MET A 7 6.16 13.44 -10.68
C MET A 7 5.61 14.13 -11.93
N LEU A 8 6.34 14.00 -13.03
CA LEU A 8 5.90 14.51 -14.33
C LEU A 8 4.74 13.63 -14.84
N GLU A 9 3.90 14.21 -15.67
CA GLU A 9 2.75 13.48 -16.20
C GLU A 9 3.18 12.26 -17.00
N SER A 10 4.27 12.38 -17.78
CA SER A 10 4.79 11.23 -18.52
C SER A 10 5.27 10.13 -17.58
N GLU A 11 5.84 10.50 -16.44
CA GLU A 11 6.27 9.53 -15.44
C GLU A 11 5.06 8.83 -14.83
N VAL A 12 3.97 9.56 -14.60
CA VAL A 12 2.74 8.99 -14.04
C VAL A 12 2.13 7.98 -15.00
N GLU A 13 2.12 8.28 -16.31
CA GLU A 13 1.54 7.36 -17.27
C GLU A 13 2.36 6.08 -17.39
N ALA A 14 3.68 6.20 -17.38
CA ALA A 14 4.55 5.03 -17.37
C ALA A 14 4.34 4.20 -16.10
N LEU A 15 4.20 4.88 -14.96
CA LEU A 15 3.98 4.22 -13.70
C LEU A 15 2.65 3.50 -13.67
N ARG A 16 1.62 4.06 -14.29
CA ARG A 16 0.29 3.43 -14.32
C ARG A 16 0.36 2.03 -14.93
N VAL A 17 1.12 1.87 -16.01
CA VAL A 17 1.29 0.59 -16.67
C VAL A 17 1.93 -0.42 -15.72
N VAL A 18 3.00 0.00 -15.05
CA VAL A 18 3.70 -0.86 -14.10
C VAL A 18 2.80 -1.22 -12.93
N ALA A 19 2.09 -0.22 -12.38
CA ALA A 19 1.26 -0.41 -11.21
C ALA A 19 0.10 -1.38 -11.47
N LYS A 20 -0.52 -1.29 -12.63
CA LYS A 20 -1.65 -2.15 -12.97
C LYS A 20 -1.25 -3.62 -13.09
N GLU A 21 0.00 -3.90 -13.37
CA GLU A 21 0.51 -5.26 -13.41
C GLU A 21 1.02 -5.69 -12.04
N LYS A 22 1.85 -4.86 -11.44
CA LYS A 22 2.58 -5.24 -10.23
C LYS A 22 1.72 -5.28 -8.97
N LEU A 23 0.89 -4.25 -8.76
CA LEU A 23 0.17 -4.14 -7.50
C LEU A 23 -0.88 -5.22 -7.28
N PRO A 24 -1.73 -5.55 -8.27
CA PRO A 24 -2.66 -6.66 -8.08
C PRO A 24 -1.95 -7.98 -7.83
N ARG A 25 -0.82 -8.21 -8.48
CA ARG A 25 -0.03 -9.42 -8.32
C ARG A 25 0.53 -9.52 -6.90
N MET A 26 1.06 -8.41 -6.39
CA MET A 26 1.61 -8.39 -5.04
C MET A 26 0.52 -8.52 -3.97
N LEU A 27 -0.65 -7.94 -4.22
CA LEU A 27 -1.78 -8.09 -3.31
C LEU A 27 -2.24 -9.56 -3.27
N ALA A 28 -2.33 -10.20 -4.43
CA ALA A 28 -2.72 -11.60 -4.49
C ALA A 28 -1.73 -12.49 -3.74
N ALA A 29 -0.43 -12.20 -3.86
CA ALA A 29 0.60 -12.95 -3.14
C ALA A 29 0.47 -12.75 -1.63
N ALA A 30 0.19 -11.53 -1.20
CA ALA A 30 -0.01 -11.25 0.22
C ALA A 30 -1.26 -11.93 0.74
N ALA A 31 -2.33 -11.95 -0.05
CA ALA A 31 -3.57 -12.64 0.34
C ALA A 31 -3.32 -14.14 0.52
N GLU A 32 -2.58 -14.74 -0.39
CA GLU A 32 -2.27 -16.16 -0.29
C GLU A 32 -1.43 -16.47 0.93
N ARG A 33 -0.42 -15.63 1.20
CA ARG A 33 0.47 -15.86 2.34
C ARG A 33 -0.26 -15.68 3.67
N THR A 34 -1.17 -14.72 3.77
CA THR A 34 -1.88 -14.44 5.02
C THR A 34 -3.15 -15.28 5.19
N GLY A 35 -3.64 -15.87 4.11
CA GLY A 35 -4.92 -16.58 4.15
C GLY A 35 -6.13 -15.65 4.16
N LEU A 36 -5.91 -14.36 3.92
CA LEU A 36 -7.01 -13.39 3.91
C LEU A 36 -7.58 -13.23 2.49
N HIS A 37 -8.83 -12.85 2.43
CA HIS A 37 -9.54 -12.77 1.15
C HIS A 37 -10.02 -11.36 0.88
N TYR A 38 -9.95 -10.95 -0.39
CA TYR A 38 -10.52 -9.69 -0.83
C TYR A 38 -11.39 -9.96 -2.05
N ARG A 39 -12.31 -9.04 -2.33
CA ARG A 39 -13.28 -9.24 -3.40
C ARG A 39 -12.74 -8.75 -4.74
N ARG A 40 -12.19 -7.54 -4.76
CA ARG A 40 -11.61 -7.00 -5.99
C ARG A 40 -10.56 -5.95 -5.63
N VAL A 41 -9.70 -5.65 -6.59
CA VAL A 41 -8.67 -4.63 -6.42
C VAL A 41 -8.76 -3.64 -7.58
N THR A 42 -8.58 -2.36 -7.27
CA THR A 42 -8.55 -1.29 -8.26
C THR A 42 -7.29 -0.47 -8.02
N VAL A 43 -6.61 -0.08 -9.09
CA VAL A 43 -5.45 0.80 -9.01
C VAL A 43 -5.93 2.18 -9.42
N ARG A 44 -5.72 3.18 -8.56
CA ARG A 44 -6.23 4.54 -8.77
C ARG A 44 -5.13 5.57 -8.65
N LYS A 45 -5.31 6.69 -9.34
CA LYS A 45 -4.42 7.83 -9.19
C LYS A 45 -4.93 8.65 -8.00
N THR A 46 -4.37 8.41 -6.83
CA THR A 46 -4.75 9.15 -5.62
C THR A 46 -3.50 9.53 -4.84
N HIS A 47 -3.53 10.76 -4.28
CA HIS A 47 -2.43 11.29 -3.48
C HIS A 47 -2.75 11.27 -1.98
N SER A 48 -3.98 10.98 -1.59
CA SER A 48 -4.40 11.12 -0.21
C SER A 48 -4.07 9.90 0.66
N ARG A 49 -3.87 8.75 0.05
CA ARG A 49 -3.56 7.53 0.80
C ARG A 49 -2.91 6.51 -0.12
N TRP A 50 -2.21 5.55 0.47
CA TRP A 50 -1.58 4.49 -0.31
C TRP A 50 -2.57 3.39 -0.69
N GLY A 51 -3.57 3.16 0.15
CA GLY A 51 -4.59 2.16 -0.12
C GLY A 51 -5.80 2.34 0.76
N SER A 52 -6.87 1.61 0.45
CA SER A 52 -8.08 1.60 1.25
C SER A 52 -8.81 0.28 1.02
N CYS A 53 -9.72 -0.04 1.94
CA CYS A 53 -10.52 -1.27 1.86
C CYS A 53 -11.93 -0.97 2.33
N THR A 54 -12.93 -1.40 1.55
CA THR A 54 -14.31 -1.27 1.95
C THR A 54 -14.74 -2.46 2.80
N ARG A 55 -15.89 -2.35 3.43
CA ARG A 55 -16.43 -3.47 4.24
C ARG A 55 -16.68 -4.70 3.39
N GLU A 56 -16.99 -4.52 2.11
CA GLU A 56 -17.24 -5.64 1.21
C GLU A 56 -15.95 -6.34 0.76
N GLY A 57 -14.79 -5.78 1.13
CA GLY A 57 -13.53 -6.36 0.72
C GLY A 57 -12.99 -5.85 -0.60
N ASN A 58 -13.48 -4.70 -1.06
CA ASN A 58 -12.94 -4.06 -2.26
C ASN A 58 -11.75 -3.21 -1.87
N ILE A 59 -10.59 -3.51 -2.44
CA ILE A 59 -9.35 -2.83 -2.11
C ILE A 59 -8.96 -1.90 -3.25
N SER A 60 -8.61 -0.66 -2.90
CA SER A 60 -8.05 0.30 -3.85
C SER A 60 -6.61 0.57 -3.45
N LEU A 61 -5.72 0.57 -4.43
CA LEU A 61 -4.30 0.88 -4.20
C LEU A 61 -3.91 2.05 -5.08
N SER A 62 -3.15 2.99 -4.51
CA SER A 62 -2.63 4.11 -5.27
C SER A 62 -1.60 3.61 -6.27
N LEU A 63 -1.64 4.11 -7.52
CA LEU A 63 -0.63 3.73 -8.49
C LEU A 63 0.76 4.16 -8.02
N TYR A 64 0.85 5.22 -7.20
CA TYR A 64 2.13 5.68 -6.67
C TYR A 64 2.76 4.68 -5.70
N LEU A 65 1.98 3.73 -5.19
CA LEU A 65 2.51 2.67 -4.34
C LEU A 65 3.59 1.87 -5.07
N ALA A 66 3.48 1.76 -6.40
CA ALA A 66 4.44 1.00 -7.19
C ALA A 66 5.85 1.62 -7.21
N THR A 67 5.99 2.87 -6.74
CA THR A 67 7.32 3.51 -6.65
C THR A 67 8.08 3.10 -5.39
N LEU A 68 7.42 2.42 -4.45
CA LEU A 68 8.01 2.09 -3.17
C LEU A 68 8.78 0.76 -3.24
N PRO A 69 9.70 0.54 -2.30
CA PRO A 69 10.31 -0.78 -2.16
C PRO A 69 9.25 -1.85 -1.95
N ASP A 70 9.52 -3.05 -2.44
CA ASP A 70 8.56 -4.16 -2.36
C ASP A 70 8.12 -4.44 -0.92
N GLU A 71 9.01 -4.26 0.04
CA GLU A 71 8.70 -4.44 1.45
C GLU A 71 7.55 -3.53 1.90
N LEU A 72 7.54 -2.29 1.43
CA LEU A 72 6.50 -1.34 1.78
C LEU A 72 5.22 -1.58 0.99
N ILE A 73 5.34 -2.02 -0.26
CA ILE A 73 4.18 -2.42 -1.04
C ILE A 73 3.47 -3.57 -0.32
N ASP A 74 4.24 -4.58 0.09
CA ASP A 74 3.70 -5.72 0.82
C ASP A 74 3.02 -5.27 2.12
N TYR A 75 3.66 -4.36 2.85
CA TYR A 75 3.09 -3.85 4.09
C TYR A 75 1.71 -3.22 3.85
N VAL A 76 1.59 -2.37 2.83
CA VAL A 76 0.31 -1.72 2.53
C VAL A 76 -0.73 -2.77 2.12
N CYS A 77 -0.33 -3.75 1.33
CA CYS A 77 -1.23 -4.83 0.94
C CYS A 77 -1.76 -5.59 2.16
N VAL A 78 -0.86 -5.97 3.08
CA VAL A 78 -1.26 -6.68 4.30
C VAL A 78 -2.18 -5.80 5.16
N HIS A 79 -1.84 -4.51 5.28
CA HIS A 79 -2.64 -3.56 6.05
C HIS A 79 -4.09 -3.54 5.54
N GLU A 80 -4.26 -3.42 4.21
CA GLU A 80 -5.60 -3.37 3.64
C GLU A 80 -6.32 -4.71 3.74
N LEU A 81 -5.61 -5.81 3.55
CA LEU A 81 -6.21 -7.12 3.72
C LEU A 81 -6.71 -7.35 5.13
N CYS A 82 -6.00 -6.85 6.14
CA CYS A 82 -6.42 -7.00 7.53
C CYS A 82 -7.72 -6.26 7.82
N HIS A 83 -8.04 -5.22 7.04
CA HIS A 83 -9.31 -4.53 7.18
C HIS A 83 -10.51 -5.38 6.77
N THR A 84 -10.30 -6.47 6.06
CA THR A 84 -11.39 -7.39 5.74
C THR A 84 -11.88 -8.12 6.99
N VAL A 85 -11.04 -8.17 8.04
CA VAL A 85 -11.39 -8.82 9.31
C VAL A 85 -11.67 -7.76 10.38
N HIS A 86 -10.84 -6.72 10.44
CA HIS A 86 -10.96 -5.65 11.44
C HIS A 86 -11.12 -4.31 10.72
N PRO A 87 -12.36 -3.83 10.54
CA PRO A 87 -12.60 -2.60 9.77
C PRO A 87 -11.99 -1.35 10.39
N ASN A 88 -11.89 -1.29 11.71
CA ASN A 88 -11.39 -0.11 12.41
C ASN A 88 -9.92 -0.27 12.79
N HIS A 89 -9.23 0.84 12.97
CA HIS A 89 -7.83 0.83 13.42
C HIS A 89 -7.77 0.64 14.94
N SER A 90 -8.34 -0.46 15.41
CA SER A 90 -8.35 -0.80 16.83
C SER A 90 -7.05 -1.47 17.25
N ALA A 91 -6.89 -1.71 18.55
CA ALA A 91 -5.74 -2.47 19.04
C ALA A 91 -5.71 -3.87 18.44
N ASP A 92 -6.90 -4.48 18.27
CA ASP A 92 -7.00 -5.81 17.66
C ASP A 92 -6.54 -5.78 16.21
N PHE A 93 -6.87 -4.72 15.46
CA PHE A 93 -6.41 -4.57 14.09
C PHE A 93 -4.89 -4.50 14.04
N HIS A 94 -4.29 -3.66 14.87
CA HIS A 94 -2.83 -3.50 14.87
C HIS A 94 -2.11 -4.78 15.30
N ALA A 95 -2.67 -5.51 16.26
CA ALA A 95 -2.10 -6.78 16.68
C ALA A 95 -2.15 -7.79 15.53
N PHE A 96 -3.25 -7.78 14.77
CA PHE A 96 -3.45 -8.67 13.64
C PHE A 96 -2.47 -8.35 12.51
N VAL A 97 -2.33 -7.05 12.17
CA VAL A 97 -1.36 -6.61 11.16
C VAL A 97 0.05 -7.02 11.58
N ASN A 98 0.39 -6.74 12.83
CA ASN A 98 1.72 -7.03 13.34
C ASN A 98 2.02 -8.52 13.30
N HIS A 99 1.03 -9.36 13.59
CA HIS A 99 1.18 -10.81 13.50
C HIS A 99 1.56 -11.22 12.08
N HIS A 100 0.88 -10.69 11.07
CA HIS A 100 1.15 -11.05 9.68
C HIS A 100 2.43 -10.44 9.13
N LEU A 101 3.02 -9.48 9.84
CA LEU A 101 4.27 -8.84 9.44
C LEU A 101 5.45 -9.26 10.30
N GLY A 102 5.28 -10.31 11.11
CA GLY A 102 6.37 -10.81 11.94
C GLY A 102 6.87 -9.81 12.97
N GLY A 103 5.98 -8.97 13.48
CA GLY A 103 6.33 -7.99 14.51
C GLY A 103 6.90 -6.70 13.98
N LYS A 104 6.84 -6.46 12.67
CA LYS A 104 7.53 -5.32 12.05
C LYS A 104 6.61 -4.14 11.72
N GLU A 105 5.38 -4.12 12.20
CA GLU A 105 4.44 -3.07 11.82
C GLU A 105 4.97 -1.67 12.09
N LYS A 106 5.49 -1.42 13.29
CA LYS A 106 5.97 -0.08 13.65
C LYS A 106 7.14 0.35 12.79
N THR A 107 8.06 -0.56 12.51
CA THR A 107 9.22 -0.26 11.68
C THR A 107 8.80 0.08 10.26
N LEU A 108 7.88 -0.71 9.70
CA LEU A 108 7.43 -0.48 8.34
C LEU A 108 6.59 0.79 8.24
N ALA A 109 5.75 1.06 9.24
CA ALA A 109 4.97 2.29 9.26
C ALA A 109 5.89 3.52 9.30
N ALA A 110 6.97 3.45 10.07
CA ALA A 110 7.93 4.56 10.14
C ALA A 110 8.60 4.78 8.79
N LYS A 111 8.99 3.71 8.11
CA LYS A 111 9.59 3.82 6.78
C LYS A 111 8.60 4.42 5.78
N LEU A 112 7.35 3.97 5.83
CA LEU A 112 6.33 4.46 4.90
C LEU A 112 6.12 5.97 5.04
N ARG A 113 6.21 6.49 6.25
CA ARG A 113 6.02 7.93 6.49
C ARG A 113 7.06 8.81 5.79
N THR A 114 8.16 8.24 5.30
CA THR A 114 9.16 9.01 4.55
C THR A 114 8.82 9.16 3.08
N TYR A 115 7.73 8.56 2.62
CA TYR A 115 7.28 8.61 1.24
C TYR A 115 5.95 9.34 1.14
N HIS A 116 5.69 9.97 0.00
CA HIS A 116 4.42 10.67 -0.23
C HIS A 116 3.92 10.32 -1.63
N PRO A 117 2.64 9.95 -1.77
CA PRO A 117 2.10 9.57 -3.08
C PRO A 117 2.24 10.70 -4.09
N GLY A 118 2.73 10.37 -5.28
CA GLY A 118 2.86 11.34 -6.35
C GLY A 118 4.07 12.25 -6.26
N ARG A 119 4.96 12.01 -5.29
CA ARG A 119 6.18 12.80 -5.17
C ARG A 119 7.38 11.89 -5.13
N LYS A 120 8.47 12.36 -5.73
CA LYS A 120 9.74 11.64 -5.66
C LYS A 120 10.26 11.73 -4.24
N ARG A 121 10.89 10.66 -3.76
CA ARG A 121 11.42 10.67 -2.42
C ARG A 121 12.53 11.71 -2.30
N LYS A 122 12.47 12.49 -1.22
CA LYS A 122 13.47 13.49 -0.95
C LYS A 122 14.79 12.81 -0.62
N GLU A 123 15.87 13.30 -1.23
CA GLU A 123 17.20 12.78 -0.96
C GLU A 123 17.89 13.59 0.13
N GLY A 124 18.81 12.97 0.80
CA GLY A 124 19.62 13.64 1.80
C GLY A 124 19.17 13.40 3.21
#